data_a5bca13d3c2ec5038eab63a3d178fa31
#
_entry.id   a5bca13d3c2ec5038eab63a3d178fa31
#
_cell.length_a   1.000
_cell.length_b   1.000
_cell.length_c   1.000
_cell.angle_alpha   90.00
_cell.angle_beta   90.00
_cell.angle_gamma   90.00
#
_symmetry.space_group_name_H-M   'P 1'
#
loop_
_entity.id
_entity.type
_entity.pdbx_description
1 polymer ?
#
loop_
_entity_poly.entity_id
_entity_poly.type
_entity_poly.pdbx_seq_one_letter_code
_entity_poly.pdbx_strand_id
1 'polypeptide(L)'
;GCIASAGYQWSEVRNECIRIWEVGIELLNLDEISTSAAYLIFNQDSGKVEVFLPGDANIILTKNENNWIAVGSDFSIAIEGNSFVLYEKEVLKYRSEQGVPK
;
A
#
# COMPACT_ATOMS: atom_id res chain seq x y z
N GLY A 1 -15.17 16.23 -5.00
CA GLY A 1 -14.68 15.03 -4.37
C GLY A 1 -14.87 13.79 -5.22
N CYS A 2 -14.40 12.69 -4.73
CA CYS A 2 -14.50 11.43 -5.43
C CYS A 2 -15.90 10.84 -5.33
N ILE A 3 -16.31 10.07 -6.34
CA ILE A 3 -17.62 9.42 -6.33
C ILE A 3 -17.49 8.11 -5.54
N ALA A 4 -17.79 8.18 -4.25
CA ALA A 4 -17.62 7.03 -3.36
C ALA A 4 -18.51 5.85 -3.75
N SER A 5 -19.74 6.13 -4.24
CA SER A 5 -20.65 5.06 -4.64
C SER A 5 -20.16 4.28 -5.85
N ALA A 6 -19.22 4.83 -6.63
CA ALA A 6 -18.59 4.15 -7.75
C ALA A 6 -17.24 3.55 -7.33
N GLY A 7 -16.88 3.63 -6.05
CA GLY A 7 -15.65 3.05 -5.53
C GLY A 7 -14.43 3.94 -5.63
N TYR A 8 -14.59 5.19 -6.01
CA TYR A 8 -13.45 6.09 -6.15
C TYR A 8 -13.03 6.67 -4.82
N GLN A 9 -11.71 6.75 -4.61
CA GLN A 9 -11.09 7.37 -3.45
C GLN A 9 -10.01 8.33 -3.92
N TRP A 10 -9.76 9.36 -3.12
CA TRP A 10 -8.72 10.32 -3.41
C TRP A 10 -7.35 9.73 -3.10
N SER A 11 -6.43 9.81 -4.07
CA SER A 11 -5.05 9.43 -3.88
C SER A 11 -4.20 10.69 -3.78
N GLU A 12 -3.52 10.87 -2.65
CA GLU A 12 -2.66 12.02 -2.46
C GLU A 12 -1.38 11.92 -3.28
N VAL A 13 -0.83 10.71 -3.44
CA VAL A 13 0.42 10.55 -4.21
C VAL A 13 0.18 10.69 -5.70
N ARG A 14 -1.05 10.45 -6.17
CA ARG A 14 -1.42 10.62 -7.57
C ARG A 14 -2.18 11.91 -7.84
N ASN A 15 -2.69 12.54 -6.78
CA ASN A 15 -3.48 13.76 -6.87
C ASN A 15 -4.69 13.60 -7.79
N GLU A 16 -5.39 12.48 -7.64
CA GLU A 16 -6.57 12.16 -8.45
C GLU A 16 -7.46 11.15 -7.74
N CYS A 17 -8.69 11.03 -8.21
CA CYS A 17 -9.59 9.99 -7.74
C CYS A 17 -9.29 8.68 -8.45
N ILE A 18 -9.15 7.61 -7.68
CA ILE A 18 -8.80 6.30 -8.22
C ILE A 18 -9.68 5.22 -7.59
N ARG A 19 -9.74 4.08 -8.25
CA ARG A 19 -10.23 2.85 -7.65
C ARG A 19 -9.00 2.03 -7.27
N ILE A 20 -8.80 1.85 -5.96
CA ILE A 20 -7.55 1.25 -5.46
C ILE A 20 -7.35 -0.18 -5.95
N TRP A 21 -8.43 -0.92 -6.17
CA TRP A 21 -8.33 -2.30 -6.67
C TRP A 21 -8.00 -2.39 -8.15
N GLU A 22 -8.19 -1.30 -8.92
CA GLU A 22 -7.84 -1.29 -10.34
C GLU A 22 -6.40 -0.89 -10.59
N VAL A 23 -5.92 0.11 -9.83
CA VAL A 23 -4.60 0.68 -10.12
C VAL A 23 -3.55 0.32 -9.06
N GLY A 24 -3.98 -0.22 -7.91
CA GLY A 24 -3.09 -0.54 -6.82
C GLY A 24 -2.56 -1.96 -6.87
N ILE A 25 -1.57 -2.20 -6.04
CA ILE A 25 -1.03 -3.54 -5.84
C ILE A 25 -1.68 -4.10 -4.59
N GLU A 26 -2.38 -5.21 -4.73
CA GLU A 26 -3.07 -5.83 -3.60
C GLU A 26 -2.08 -6.55 -2.69
N LEU A 27 -2.23 -6.33 -1.39
CA LEU A 27 -1.49 -7.04 -0.37
C LEU A 27 -2.48 -7.86 0.45
N LEU A 28 -2.22 -9.14 0.57
CA LEU A 28 -3.07 -10.03 1.34
C LEU A 28 -2.64 -10.07 2.79
N ASN A 29 -3.62 -10.06 3.68
CA ASN A 29 -3.39 -10.18 5.11
C ASN A 29 -2.88 -11.59 5.42
N LEU A 30 -1.77 -11.67 6.15
CA LEU A 30 -1.17 -12.94 6.51
C LEU A 30 -1.83 -13.59 7.73
N ASP A 31 -2.77 -12.90 8.36
CA ASP A 31 -3.59 -13.49 9.41
C ASP A 31 -4.62 -14.40 8.74
N GLU A 32 -4.58 -15.69 9.05
CA GLU A 32 -5.44 -16.69 8.43
C GLU A 32 -6.93 -16.45 8.69
N ILE A 33 -7.26 -15.72 9.74
CA ILE A 33 -8.64 -15.45 10.12
C ILE A 33 -9.23 -14.31 9.31
N SER A 34 -8.39 -13.41 8.80
CA SER A 34 -8.84 -12.20 8.11
C SER A 34 -8.76 -12.36 6.59
N THR A 35 -9.81 -11.88 5.91
CA THR A 35 -9.83 -11.82 4.44
C THR A 35 -9.58 -10.40 3.92
N SER A 36 -9.23 -9.48 4.81
CA SER A 36 -9.00 -8.09 4.43
C SER A 36 -7.72 -7.95 3.60
N ALA A 37 -7.67 -6.92 2.79
CA ALA A 37 -6.51 -6.63 1.94
C ALA A 37 -6.12 -5.17 2.11
N ALA A 38 -4.83 -4.89 1.90
CA ALA A 38 -4.33 -3.54 1.77
C ALA A 38 -3.92 -3.31 0.31
N TYR A 39 -3.77 -2.05 -0.08
CA TYR A 39 -3.40 -1.70 -1.46
C TYR A 39 -2.30 -0.68 -1.45
N LEU A 40 -1.34 -0.83 -2.36
CA LEU A 40 -0.24 0.11 -2.54
C LEU A 40 -0.46 0.93 -3.81
N ILE A 41 -0.37 2.23 -3.68
CA ILE A 41 -0.44 3.16 -4.80
C ILE A 41 0.88 3.95 -4.82
N PHE A 42 1.69 3.71 -5.84
CA PHE A 42 2.95 4.43 -6.01
C PHE A 42 2.73 5.70 -6.80
N ASN A 43 3.52 6.73 -6.48
CA ASN A 43 3.57 7.90 -7.34
C ASN A 43 4.40 7.58 -8.59
N GLN A 44 4.53 8.56 -9.49
CA GLN A 44 5.08 8.32 -10.83
C GLN A 44 6.50 7.76 -10.82
N ASP A 45 7.35 8.20 -9.89
CA ASP A 45 8.74 7.75 -9.83
C ASP A 45 8.98 6.70 -8.74
N SER A 46 7.92 6.23 -8.10
CA SER A 46 7.96 5.27 -7.00
C SER A 46 8.73 5.75 -5.77
N GLY A 47 8.94 7.05 -5.67
CA GLY A 47 9.58 7.64 -4.49
C GLY A 47 8.66 7.71 -3.29
N LYS A 48 7.35 7.64 -3.52
CA LYS A 48 6.34 7.62 -2.46
C LYS A 48 5.32 6.54 -2.75
N VAL A 49 4.82 5.93 -1.69
CA VAL A 49 3.75 4.94 -1.78
C VAL A 49 2.68 5.29 -0.77
N GLU A 50 1.45 5.26 -1.22
CA GLU A 50 0.29 5.42 -0.36
C GLU A 50 -0.27 4.04 -0.05
N VAL A 51 -0.39 3.72 1.23
CA VAL A 51 -0.90 2.42 1.67
C VAL A 51 -2.33 2.61 2.14
N PHE A 52 -3.26 1.96 1.47
CA PHE A 52 -4.66 1.95 1.85
C PHE A 52 -4.91 0.70 2.68
N LEU A 53 -5.10 0.90 3.97
CA LEU A 53 -5.33 -0.21 4.91
C LEU A 53 -6.82 -0.50 5.01
N PRO A 54 -7.20 -1.71 5.44
CA PRO A 54 -8.61 -1.99 5.75
C PRO A 54 -9.13 -1.01 6.79
N GLY A 55 -10.36 -0.60 6.62
CA GLY A 55 -10.95 0.44 7.44
C GLY A 55 -10.59 1.81 6.98
N ASP A 56 -10.67 2.80 7.01
CA ASP A 56 -10.51 4.11 6.41
C ASP A 56 -9.12 4.73 6.57
N ALA A 57 -8.13 3.94 6.98
CA ALA A 57 -6.79 4.49 7.20
C ALA A 57 -5.96 4.41 5.93
N ASN A 58 -5.27 5.49 5.62
CA ASN A 58 -4.22 5.46 4.59
C ASN A 58 -3.01 6.26 5.10
N ILE A 59 -1.84 5.81 4.70
CA ILE A 59 -0.58 6.44 5.10
C ILE A 59 0.31 6.58 3.87
N ILE A 60 1.21 7.58 3.91
CA ILE A 60 2.16 7.81 2.83
C ILE A 60 3.55 7.53 3.37
N LEU A 61 4.26 6.65 2.68
CA LEU A 61 5.63 6.30 3.02
C LEU A 61 6.54 6.82 1.93
N THR A 62 7.76 7.19 2.29
CA THR A 62 8.75 7.73 1.36
C THR A 62 9.89 6.74 1.22
N LYS A 63 10.38 6.59 0.00
CA LYS A 63 11.47 5.66 -0.28
C LYS A 63 12.74 6.08 0.44
N ASN A 64 13.37 5.11 1.10
CA ASN A 64 14.63 5.26 1.78
C ASN A 64 15.47 4.03 1.44
N GLU A 65 16.40 4.18 0.51
CA GLU A 65 17.19 3.08 -0.05
C GLU A 65 16.27 2.04 -0.71
N ASN A 66 16.09 0.87 -0.12
CA ASN A 66 15.29 -0.20 -0.72
C ASN A 66 13.92 -0.36 -0.07
N ASN A 67 13.60 0.49 0.89
CA ASN A 67 12.35 0.42 1.65
C ASN A 67 11.58 1.73 1.53
N TRP A 68 10.33 1.71 1.95
CA TRP A 68 9.50 2.92 2.08
C TRP A 68 9.11 3.04 3.53
N ILE A 69 9.37 4.19 4.12
CA ILE A 69 9.13 4.46 5.54
C ILE A 69 8.53 5.86 5.72
N ALA A 70 8.00 6.10 6.91
CA ALA A 70 7.59 7.44 7.33
C ALA A 70 8.03 7.67 8.78
N VAL A 71 8.58 8.85 9.05
CA VAL A 71 8.98 9.22 10.40
C VAL A 71 7.75 9.24 11.29
N GLY A 72 7.85 8.59 12.44
CA GLY A 72 6.74 8.51 13.39
C GLY A 72 5.70 7.46 13.08
N SER A 73 5.88 6.68 12.01
CA SER A 73 4.98 5.59 11.66
C SER A 73 5.63 4.25 11.98
N ASP A 74 4.82 3.30 12.42
CA ASP A 74 5.27 1.93 12.65
C ASP A 74 5.26 1.09 11.37
N PHE A 75 4.73 1.63 10.29
CA PHE A 75 4.59 0.89 9.02
C PHE A 75 5.81 1.08 8.14
N SER A 76 6.18 0.03 7.43
CA SER A 76 7.20 0.09 6.39
C SER A 76 6.87 -0.91 5.29
N ILE A 77 7.31 -0.58 4.07
CA ILE A 77 7.18 -1.45 2.92
C ILE A 77 8.57 -1.86 2.48
N ALA A 78 8.74 -3.14 2.17
CA ALA A 78 9.98 -3.67 1.65
C ALA A 78 9.68 -4.61 0.49
N ILE A 79 10.72 -5.01 -0.22
CA ILE A 79 10.63 -6.02 -1.25
C ILE A 79 11.37 -7.26 -0.75
N GLU A 80 10.66 -8.39 -0.70
CA GLU A 80 11.25 -9.67 -0.32
C GLU A 80 10.99 -10.66 -1.44
N GLY A 81 12.06 -11.13 -2.05
CA GLY A 81 11.93 -11.93 -3.25
C GLY A 81 11.27 -11.11 -4.35
N ASN A 82 10.16 -11.57 -4.87
CA ASN A 82 9.40 -10.87 -5.89
C ASN A 82 8.12 -10.24 -5.35
N SER A 83 8.03 -10.06 -4.03
CA SER A 83 6.80 -9.56 -3.40
C SER A 83 7.06 -8.27 -2.66
N PHE A 84 6.04 -7.40 -2.64
CA PHE A 84 6.01 -6.30 -1.67
C PHE A 84 5.49 -6.85 -0.35
N VAL A 85 6.09 -6.42 0.75
CA VAL A 85 5.65 -6.81 2.08
C VAL A 85 5.45 -5.57 2.94
N LEU A 86 4.45 -5.63 3.80
CA LEU A 86 4.13 -4.56 4.72
C LEU A 86 4.39 -5.04 6.14
N TYR A 87 5.24 -4.29 6.84
CA TYR A 87 5.53 -4.53 8.25
C TYR A 87 4.85 -3.48 9.11
N GLU A 88 4.39 -3.90 10.25
CA GLU A 88 3.93 -2.99 11.31
C GLU A 88 4.71 -3.34 12.58
N LYS A 89 5.46 -2.37 13.13
CA LYS A 89 6.33 -2.58 14.29
C LYS A 89 7.27 -3.80 14.09
N GLU A 90 7.82 -3.89 12.89
CA GLU A 90 8.75 -4.95 12.50
C GLU A 90 8.11 -6.35 12.42
N VAL A 91 6.79 -6.43 12.50
CA VAL A 91 6.05 -7.67 12.31
C VAL A 91 5.45 -7.70 10.91
N LEU A 92 5.71 -8.77 10.17
CA LEU A 92 5.19 -8.94 8.81
C LEU A 92 3.68 -9.14 8.87
N LYS A 93 2.91 -8.26 8.20
CA LYS A 93 1.46 -8.27 8.26
C LYS A 93 0.79 -8.61 6.93
N TYR A 94 1.37 -8.17 5.81
CA TYR A 94 0.77 -8.31 4.49
C TYR A 94 1.83 -8.64 3.46
N ARG A 95 1.42 -9.34 2.42
CA ARG A 95 2.32 -9.70 1.31
C ARG A 95 1.53 -9.70 0.00
N SER A 96 2.14 -9.17 -1.05
CA SER A 96 1.54 -9.24 -2.37
C SER A 96 1.72 -10.65 -2.96
N GLU A 97 0.70 -11.13 -3.68
CA GLU A 97 0.82 -12.40 -4.41
C GLU A 97 1.55 -12.22 -5.73
N GLN A 98 1.38 -11.05 -6.34
CA GLN A 98 1.98 -10.77 -7.64
C GLN A 98 3.42 -10.32 -7.46
N GLY A 99 4.24 -10.64 -8.43
CA GLY A 99 5.63 -10.21 -8.41
C GLY A 99 5.76 -8.69 -8.51
N VAL A 100 6.92 -8.21 -8.09
CA VAL A 100 7.27 -6.79 -8.22
C VAL A 100 7.39 -6.46 -9.70
N PRO A 101 6.76 -5.39 -10.19
CA PRO A 101 6.91 -4.97 -11.59
C PRO A 101 8.37 -4.67 -11.90
N LYS A 102 8.79 -5.14 -13.05
CA LYS A 102 10.17 -4.90 -13.51
C LYS A 102 10.27 -3.63 -14.33
#